data_4850939907327313dc308e84e1ef94dc
#
_entry.id   4850939907327313dc308e84e1ef94dc
#
_cell.length_a   1.000
_cell.length_b   1.000
_cell.length_c   1.000
_cell.angle_alpha   90.00
_cell.angle_beta   90.00
_cell.angle_gamma   90.00
#
_symmetry.space_group_name_H-M   'P 1'
#
loop_
_entity.id
_entity.type
_entity.pdbx_description
1 polymer ?
#
loop_
_entity_poly.entity_id
_entity_poly.type
_entity_poly.pdbx_seq_one_letter_code
_entity_poly.pdbx_strand_id
1 'polypeptide(L)'
;TTNYRLGALGWFTHPAIQGEQKGLDKTSNFGTLDIIESLKWVQGNIAQFGGDAQNVTIFGESAGGHNVFALLASPLADGLFHRAISQSGYTTSSSQQDAYNENDQNVLIERGAWQIAKQLNAESGVEANSRQMRDLLKNTDARALVALYYTGAGVDNVPLTTIDGIVIPEVGLLGALGREEYAKNIPVIAGATKDEVSLWLGLHRYFVDVSYPFTKLLPPVFKVKQPDLFDFWIRTRSHGWKLRGADIPLQALETAGYKNLYAYRFDWDHQETSIFADFPNIIGAAHGTDIAFVTGQYNYGPISAYIYPEGPARAEMEATVMSTWSEFARSGIPDKGIPLQWSRFTTANPAYIHLDKDDLLRMDIEDETMPSLLNGIADHSSSTDLEKCMIVWESLINVGDPELDAHNAWNDGFCNKFDVRAEQKTLAALLVEEFGSVGVN
;
A
#
# COMPACT_ATOMS: atom_id res chain seq x y z
N THR A 1 8.75 16.89 -2.57
CA THR A 1 8.47 15.65 -3.35
C THR A 1 9.69 15.24 -4.14
N THR A 2 9.89 13.93 -4.31
CA THR A 2 10.99 13.36 -5.10
C THR A 2 10.40 12.58 -6.27
N ASN A 3 11.07 12.67 -7.44
CA ASN A 3 10.73 11.90 -8.64
C ASN A 3 11.69 10.71 -8.74
N TYR A 4 11.46 9.67 -7.97
CA TYR A 4 12.21 8.42 -8.04
C TYR A 4 11.66 7.50 -9.14
N ARG A 5 12.49 6.60 -9.65
CA ARG A 5 12.08 5.61 -10.67
C ARG A 5 11.03 4.67 -10.12
N LEU A 6 10.03 4.33 -10.94
CA LEU A 6 8.88 3.49 -10.60
C LEU A 6 8.91 2.15 -11.34
N GLY A 7 8.19 1.16 -10.79
CA GLY A 7 7.95 -0.14 -11.42
C GLY A 7 9.23 -0.79 -11.92
N ALA A 8 9.24 -1.29 -13.14
CA ALA A 8 10.39 -1.96 -13.76
C ALA A 8 11.64 -1.08 -13.92
N LEU A 9 11.51 0.25 -13.86
CA LEU A 9 12.68 1.13 -13.90
C LEU A 9 13.30 1.32 -12.52
N GLY A 10 12.55 1.08 -11.45
CA GLY A 10 12.96 1.22 -10.06
C GLY A 10 13.34 -0.09 -9.37
N TRP A 11 12.69 -1.21 -9.71
CA TRP A 11 12.82 -2.47 -8.97
C TRP A 11 12.94 -3.72 -9.83
N PHE A 12 13.48 -3.61 -11.05
CA PHE A 12 13.66 -4.75 -11.92
C PHE A 12 14.83 -5.63 -11.46
N THR A 13 14.57 -6.93 -11.28
CA THR A 13 15.57 -7.91 -10.88
C THR A 13 15.73 -9.00 -11.94
N HIS A 14 16.94 -9.17 -12.49
CA HIS A 14 17.26 -10.22 -13.45
C HIS A 14 18.73 -10.62 -13.31
N PRO A 15 19.08 -11.91 -13.20
CA PRO A 15 20.46 -12.37 -13.00
C PRO A 15 21.46 -11.82 -14.02
N ALA A 16 21.05 -11.65 -15.29
CA ALA A 16 21.90 -11.06 -16.32
C ALA A 16 22.23 -9.56 -16.07
N ILE A 17 21.41 -8.85 -15.30
CA ILE A 17 21.65 -7.45 -14.90
C ILE A 17 22.53 -7.40 -13.66
N GLN A 18 22.12 -8.05 -12.56
CA GLN A 18 22.75 -7.94 -11.26
C GLN A 18 23.94 -8.91 -11.05
N GLY A 19 23.97 -10.05 -11.73
CA GLY A 19 24.88 -11.16 -11.42
C GLY A 19 26.38 -10.83 -11.50
N GLU A 20 26.79 -9.94 -12.41
CA GLU A 20 28.19 -9.52 -12.58
C GLU A 20 28.50 -8.16 -11.91
N GLN A 21 27.49 -7.53 -11.28
CA GLN A 21 27.66 -6.22 -10.67
C GLN A 21 28.29 -6.31 -9.27
N LYS A 22 28.80 -5.18 -8.78
CA LYS A 22 29.42 -5.05 -7.45
C LYS A 22 28.87 -3.83 -6.72
N GLY A 23 28.93 -3.87 -5.38
CA GLY A 23 28.46 -2.77 -4.54
C GLY A 23 26.99 -2.47 -4.80
N LEU A 24 26.63 -1.21 -4.86
CA LEU A 24 25.25 -0.76 -5.04
C LEU A 24 24.64 -1.17 -6.40
N ASP A 25 25.44 -1.37 -7.43
CA ASP A 25 24.93 -1.78 -8.73
C ASP A 25 24.38 -3.21 -8.75
N LYS A 26 24.67 -4.02 -7.70
CA LYS A 26 24.12 -5.36 -7.53
C LYS A 26 22.68 -5.38 -7.05
N THR A 27 22.18 -4.25 -6.53
CA THR A 27 20.79 -4.13 -6.08
C THR A 27 19.79 -4.21 -7.23
N SER A 28 18.55 -4.54 -6.93
CA SER A 28 17.38 -4.29 -7.77
C SER A 28 16.52 -3.12 -7.24
N ASN A 29 16.85 -2.54 -6.08
CA ASN A 29 16.09 -1.47 -5.40
C ASN A 29 16.55 -0.07 -5.83
N PHE A 30 16.66 0.18 -7.14
CA PHE A 30 17.12 1.48 -7.66
C PHE A 30 16.17 2.64 -7.33
N GLY A 31 14.86 2.40 -7.27
CA GLY A 31 13.89 3.41 -6.84
C GLY A 31 14.12 3.85 -5.40
N THR A 32 14.43 2.90 -4.50
CA THR A 32 14.78 3.21 -3.10
C THR A 32 16.12 3.95 -3.03
N LEU A 33 17.12 3.60 -3.85
CA LEU A 33 18.37 4.34 -3.95
C LEU A 33 18.17 5.79 -4.43
N ASP A 34 17.25 6.03 -5.38
CA ASP A 34 16.92 7.38 -5.84
C ASP A 34 16.38 8.24 -4.68
N ILE A 35 15.57 7.68 -3.79
CA ILE A 35 15.07 8.38 -2.60
C ILE A 35 16.22 8.65 -1.61
N ILE A 36 17.08 7.67 -1.38
CA ILE A 36 18.28 7.84 -0.52
C ILE A 36 19.17 8.94 -1.06
N GLU A 37 19.43 8.98 -2.36
CA GLU A 37 20.23 10.06 -2.97
C GLU A 37 19.56 11.44 -2.84
N SER A 38 18.22 11.49 -2.97
CA SER A 38 17.45 12.71 -2.72
C SER A 38 17.62 13.21 -1.27
N LEU A 39 17.61 12.29 -0.30
CA LEU A 39 17.83 12.62 1.11
C LEU A 39 19.27 13.09 1.38
N LYS A 40 20.27 12.49 0.75
CA LYS A 40 21.66 12.95 0.81
C LYS A 40 21.79 14.37 0.23
N TRP A 41 21.08 14.65 -0.86
CA TRP A 41 21.03 16.00 -1.41
C TRP A 41 20.42 16.99 -0.41
N VAL A 42 19.32 16.61 0.27
CA VAL A 42 18.71 17.42 1.34
C VAL A 42 19.72 17.70 2.44
N GLN A 43 20.42 16.68 2.93
CA GLN A 43 21.46 16.87 3.96
C GLN A 43 22.56 17.87 3.54
N GLY A 44 22.99 17.81 2.30
CA GLY A 44 24.05 18.69 1.79
C GLY A 44 23.62 20.10 1.43
N ASN A 45 22.33 20.35 1.16
CA ASN A 45 21.92 21.58 0.48
C ASN A 45 20.78 22.35 1.16
N ILE A 46 19.93 21.69 1.98
CA ILE A 46 18.66 22.28 2.41
C ILE A 46 18.82 23.56 3.24
N ALA A 47 19.95 23.75 3.92
CA ALA A 47 20.25 24.95 4.67
C ALA A 47 20.31 26.21 3.77
N GLN A 48 20.70 26.07 2.52
CA GLN A 48 20.73 27.17 1.54
C GLN A 48 19.30 27.60 1.11
N PHE A 49 18.33 26.77 1.38
CA PHE A 49 16.89 27.03 1.12
C PHE A 49 16.12 27.40 2.40
N GLY A 50 16.82 27.63 3.52
CA GLY A 50 16.22 27.97 4.80
C GLY A 50 15.68 26.77 5.60
N GLY A 51 15.96 25.53 5.16
CA GLY A 51 15.61 24.32 5.90
C GLY A 51 16.68 23.90 6.89
N ASP A 52 16.35 22.91 7.73
CA ASP A 52 17.25 22.34 8.73
C ASP A 52 17.53 20.88 8.40
N ALA A 53 18.78 20.58 8.04
CA ALA A 53 19.24 19.23 7.73
C ALA A 53 19.15 18.27 8.96
N GLN A 54 19.09 18.81 10.18
CA GLN A 54 18.94 18.04 11.41
C GLN A 54 17.46 17.87 11.82
N ASN A 55 16.52 18.34 10.99
CA ASN A 55 15.08 18.25 11.24
C ASN A 55 14.32 17.81 9.98
N VAL A 56 14.73 16.68 9.42
CA VAL A 56 14.11 16.10 8.22
C VAL A 56 13.04 15.08 8.63
N THR A 57 11.82 15.25 8.15
CA THR A 57 10.73 14.28 8.30
C THR A 57 10.40 13.72 6.92
N ILE A 58 10.41 12.40 6.81
CA ILE A 58 9.90 11.69 5.62
C ILE A 58 8.46 11.29 5.84
N PHE A 59 7.64 11.40 4.82
CA PHE A 59 6.27 10.88 4.85
C PHE A 59 5.82 10.45 3.45
N GLY A 60 4.86 9.55 3.41
CA GLY A 60 4.33 9.03 2.16
C GLY A 60 3.09 8.19 2.38
N GLU A 61 2.26 8.13 1.34
CA GLU A 61 1.01 7.38 1.33
C GLU A 61 1.11 6.20 0.37
N SER A 62 0.46 5.07 0.71
CA SER A 62 0.43 3.85 -0.11
C SER A 62 1.84 3.33 -0.42
N ALA A 63 2.24 3.28 -1.69
CA ALA A 63 3.61 2.97 -2.09
C ALA A 63 4.64 3.94 -1.48
N GLY A 64 4.26 5.21 -1.22
CA GLY A 64 5.08 6.16 -0.47
C GLY A 64 5.24 5.75 1.00
N GLY A 65 4.19 5.25 1.65
CA GLY A 65 4.25 4.68 3.00
C GLY A 65 5.13 3.42 3.06
N HIS A 66 5.05 2.57 2.05
CA HIS A 66 5.95 1.44 1.85
C HIS A 66 7.42 1.90 1.73
N ASN A 67 7.70 2.93 0.94
CA ASN A 67 9.05 3.50 0.83
C ASN A 67 9.55 4.09 2.16
N VAL A 68 8.67 4.65 2.99
CA VAL A 68 9.01 5.07 4.36
C VAL A 68 9.51 3.89 5.19
N PHE A 69 8.82 2.76 5.17
CA PHE A 69 9.28 1.54 5.85
C PHE A 69 10.57 0.99 5.24
N ALA A 70 10.72 1.01 3.92
CA ALA A 70 11.96 0.59 3.26
C ALA A 70 13.16 1.45 3.69
N LEU A 71 12.98 2.77 3.85
CA LEU A 71 14.00 3.67 4.35
C LEU A 71 14.29 3.45 5.85
N LEU A 72 13.27 3.14 6.66
CA LEU A 72 13.45 2.76 8.07
C LEU A 72 14.27 1.48 8.22
N ALA A 73 14.06 0.51 7.32
CA ALA A 73 14.78 -0.77 7.32
C ALA A 73 16.19 -0.68 6.71
N SER A 74 16.43 0.26 5.78
CA SER A 74 17.69 0.33 5.03
C SER A 74 18.84 0.95 5.82
N PRO A 75 19.98 0.24 6.00
CA PRO A 75 21.15 0.83 6.64
C PRO A 75 21.76 1.99 5.84
N LEU A 76 21.49 2.06 4.54
CA LEU A 76 21.98 3.14 3.67
C LEU A 76 21.29 4.49 3.91
N ALA A 77 20.17 4.48 4.65
CA ALA A 77 19.40 5.68 4.98
C ALA A 77 19.68 6.20 6.40
N ASP A 78 20.66 5.64 7.11
CA ASP A 78 21.01 6.03 8.47
C ASP A 78 21.44 7.51 8.55
N GLY A 79 20.83 8.23 9.51
CA GLY A 79 21.12 9.64 9.75
C GLY A 79 20.60 10.62 8.70
N LEU A 80 19.87 10.15 7.67
CA LEU A 80 19.34 11.01 6.61
C LEU A 80 18.02 11.69 6.95
N PHE A 81 17.29 11.17 7.94
CA PHE A 81 16.02 11.73 8.41
C PHE A 81 15.83 11.47 9.92
N HIS A 82 14.92 12.21 10.55
CA HIS A 82 14.78 12.31 11.99
C HIS A 82 13.38 11.95 12.48
N ARG A 83 12.42 11.82 11.57
CA ARG A 83 11.03 11.37 11.83
C ARG A 83 10.45 10.73 10.58
N ALA A 84 9.46 9.88 10.77
CA ALA A 84 8.81 9.19 9.67
C ALA A 84 7.30 9.09 9.88
N ILE A 85 6.52 9.25 8.80
CA ILE A 85 5.07 9.02 8.78
C ILE A 85 4.73 8.10 7.61
N SER A 86 4.18 6.93 7.90
CA SER A 86 3.67 5.99 6.91
C SER A 86 2.15 6.03 6.88
N GLN A 87 1.57 6.53 5.79
CA GLN A 87 0.13 6.61 5.58
C GLN A 87 -0.29 5.45 4.70
N SER A 88 -1.16 4.58 5.18
CA SER A 88 -1.66 3.40 4.45
C SER A 88 -0.54 2.58 3.79
N GLY A 89 0.61 2.52 4.47
CA GLY A 89 1.79 1.81 3.98
C GLY A 89 1.66 0.29 4.11
N TYR A 90 2.71 -0.40 3.68
CA TYR A 90 2.82 -1.86 3.79
C TYR A 90 4.29 -2.29 3.78
N THR A 91 4.57 -3.54 4.16
CA THR A 91 5.94 -4.05 4.32
C THR A 91 6.28 -5.17 3.35
N THR A 92 5.51 -5.31 2.27
CA THR A 92 5.74 -6.37 1.28
C THR A 92 7.15 -6.31 0.71
N SER A 93 7.87 -7.41 0.81
CA SER A 93 9.18 -7.59 0.18
C SER A 93 9.32 -9.02 -0.36
N SER A 94 10.03 -9.20 -1.45
CA SER A 94 10.26 -10.52 -2.05
C SER A 94 11.74 -10.78 -2.23
N SER A 95 12.16 -12.06 -2.20
CA SER A 95 13.51 -12.39 -2.57
C SER A 95 13.79 -12.01 -4.04
N GLN A 96 15.07 -11.76 -4.37
CA GLN A 96 15.44 -11.53 -5.77
C GLN A 96 15.10 -12.74 -6.65
N GLN A 97 15.16 -13.96 -6.10
CA GLN A 97 14.77 -15.18 -6.81
C GLN A 97 13.26 -15.19 -7.11
N ASP A 98 12.43 -14.87 -6.13
CA ASP A 98 10.98 -14.77 -6.31
C ASP A 98 10.60 -13.67 -7.31
N ALA A 99 11.21 -12.49 -7.19
CA ALA A 99 10.95 -11.37 -8.11
C ALA A 99 11.41 -11.67 -9.55
N TYR A 100 12.47 -12.48 -9.73
CA TYR A 100 12.87 -13.00 -11.03
C TYR A 100 11.87 -14.03 -11.56
N ASN A 101 11.37 -14.89 -10.70
CA ASN A 101 10.35 -15.92 -10.94
C ASN A 101 10.65 -16.82 -12.12
N GLU A 102 11.82 -17.49 -12.09
CA GLU A 102 12.23 -18.43 -13.14
C GLU A 102 11.20 -19.55 -13.35
N ASN A 103 10.80 -19.75 -14.59
CA ASN A 103 9.79 -20.75 -15.00
C ASN A 103 8.43 -20.63 -14.28
N ASP A 104 8.06 -19.42 -13.83
CA ASP A 104 6.79 -19.15 -13.17
C ASP A 104 6.53 -20.01 -11.92
N GLN A 105 7.60 -20.34 -11.17
CA GLN A 105 7.52 -21.20 -9.99
C GLN A 105 6.79 -20.52 -8.81
N ASN A 106 6.95 -19.21 -8.65
CA ASN A 106 6.23 -18.46 -7.62
C ASN A 106 4.87 -18.03 -8.17
N VAL A 107 3.83 -18.75 -7.72
CA VAL A 107 2.44 -18.49 -8.15
C VAL A 107 1.88 -17.13 -7.70
N LEU A 108 2.53 -16.46 -6.74
CA LEU A 108 2.11 -15.15 -6.23
C LEU A 108 2.60 -14.01 -7.12
N ILE A 109 3.55 -14.25 -8.02
CA ILE A 109 4.13 -13.25 -8.91
C ILE A 109 3.67 -13.52 -10.34
N GLU A 110 2.74 -12.73 -10.83
CA GLU A 110 2.15 -12.97 -12.16
C GLU A 110 3.07 -12.63 -13.32
N ARG A 111 3.96 -11.64 -13.16
CA ARG A 111 4.92 -11.24 -14.20
C ARG A 111 6.30 -10.96 -13.60
N GLY A 112 7.02 -12.03 -13.35
CA GLY A 112 8.42 -11.96 -12.96
C GLY A 112 9.32 -11.49 -14.11
N ALA A 113 10.50 -11.00 -13.76
CA ALA A 113 11.47 -10.53 -14.75
C ALA A 113 11.88 -11.62 -15.76
N TRP A 114 11.77 -12.89 -15.39
CA TRP A 114 12.00 -14.04 -16.29
C TRP A 114 11.00 -14.05 -17.47
N GLN A 115 9.71 -13.88 -17.20
CA GLN A 115 8.68 -13.82 -18.25
C GLN A 115 8.90 -12.64 -19.18
N ILE A 116 9.22 -11.45 -18.61
CA ILE A 116 9.49 -10.24 -19.38
C ILE A 116 10.69 -10.45 -20.31
N ALA A 117 11.79 -11.00 -19.77
CA ALA A 117 12.99 -11.27 -20.54
C ALA A 117 12.74 -12.32 -21.64
N LYS A 118 11.95 -13.36 -21.34
CA LYS A 118 11.56 -14.39 -22.32
C LYS A 118 10.72 -13.81 -23.45
N GLN A 119 9.78 -12.93 -23.17
CA GLN A 119 8.97 -12.25 -24.18
C GLN A 119 9.83 -11.37 -25.09
N LEU A 120 10.69 -10.52 -24.52
CA LEU A 120 11.63 -9.69 -25.28
C LEU A 120 12.58 -10.52 -26.13
N ASN A 121 13.06 -11.65 -25.61
CA ASN A 121 13.94 -12.53 -26.35
C ASN A 121 13.22 -13.21 -27.54
N ALA A 122 11.99 -13.65 -27.36
CA ALA A 122 11.17 -14.22 -28.43
C ALA A 122 10.92 -13.22 -29.56
N GLU A 123 10.67 -11.96 -29.22
CA GLU A 123 10.50 -10.86 -30.18
C GLU A 123 11.81 -10.54 -30.93
N SER A 124 12.97 -10.70 -30.28
CA SER A 124 14.29 -10.47 -30.90
C SER A 124 14.75 -11.61 -31.82
N GLY A 125 14.18 -12.81 -31.67
CA GLY A 125 14.54 -14.01 -32.47
C GLY A 125 15.92 -14.59 -32.12
N VAL A 126 16.52 -14.20 -30.97
CA VAL A 126 17.87 -14.65 -30.53
C VAL A 126 17.74 -15.48 -29.27
N GLU A 127 18.32 -16.69 -29.27
CA GLU A 127 18.53 -17.46 -28.03
C GLU A 127 19.70 -16.84 -27.27
N ALA A 128 19.38 -15.95 -26.29
CA ALA A 128 20.38 -15.10 -25.65
C ALA A 128 21.10 -15.82 -24.50
N ASN A 129 22.44 -15.87 -24.55
CA ASN A 129 23.25 -16.10 -23.36
C ASN A 129 23.14 -14.90 -22.39
N SER A 130 23.68 -15.02 -21.17
CA SER A 130 23.58 -13.99 -20.13
C SER A 130 24.05 -12.60 -20.60
N ARG A 131 25.11 -12.51 -21.42
CA ARG A 131 25.62 -11.24 -21.95
C ARG A 131 24.64 -10.63 -22.97
N GLN A 132 24.16 -11.43 -23.90
CA GLN A 132 23.19 -10.99 -24.91
C GLN A 132 21.88 -10.58 -24.26
N MET A 133 21.41 -11.33 -23.25
CA MET A 133 20.23 -10.97 -22.47
C MET A 133 20.42 -9.62 -21.75
N ARG A 134 21.57 -9.40 -21.12
CA ARG A 134 21.91 -8.13 -20.50
C ARG A 134 21.88 -6.98 -21.50
N ASP A 135 22.51 -7.19 -22.67
CA ASP A 135 22.54 -6.15 -23.71
C ASP A 135 21.13 -5.89 -24.26
N LEU A 136 20.32 -6.93 -24.45
CA LEU A 136 18.90 -6.79 -24.83
C LEU A 136 18.13 -5.97 -23.82
N LEU A 137 18.16 -6.33 -22.53
CA LEU A 137 17.45 -5.63 -21.46
C LEU A 137 17.90 -4.18 -21.32
N LYS A 138 19.21 -3.90 -21.41
CA LYS A 138 19.75 -2.54 -21.30
C LYS A 138 19.44 -1.65 -22.49
N ASN A 139 19.26 -2.22 -23.68
CA ASN A 139 18.96 -1.47 -24.89
C ASN A 139 17.47 -1.43 -25.22
N THR A 140 16.62 -2.13 -24.46
CA THR A 140 15.17 -2.06 -24.61
C THR A 140 14.68 -0.66 -24.25
N ASP A 141 13.83 -0.09 -25.10
CA ASP A 141 13.18 1.19 -24.82
C ASP A 141 12.40 1.12 -23.50
N ALA A 142 12.55 2.14 -22.65
CA ALA A 142 11.94 2.14 -21.33
C ALA A 142 10.41 2.02 -21.35
N ARG A 143 9.74 2.63 -22.37
CA ARG A 143 8.27 2.54 -22.52
C ARG A 143 7.87 1.13 -22.95
N ALA A 144 8.65 0.51 -23.85
CA ALA A 144 8.42 -0.86 -24.26
C ALA A 144 8.58 -1.83 -23.07
N LEU A 145 9.61 -1.67 -22.25
CA LEU A 145 9.80 -2.48 -21.04
C LEU A 145 8.64 -2.33 -20.07
N VAL A 146 8.24 -1.09 -19.77
CA VAL A 146 7.11 -0.81 -18.87
C VAL A 146 5.81 -1.39 -19.42
N ALA A 147 5.55 -1.25 -20.72
CA ALA A 147 4.34 -1.76 -21.38
C ALA A 147 4.17 -3.28 -21.22
N LEU A 148 5.26 -4.04 -21.07
CA LEU A 148 5.18 -5.48 -20.86
C LEU A 148 4.57 -5.88 -19.52
N TYR A 149 4.53 -4.98 -18.54
CA TYR A 149 3.88 -5.20 -17.26
C TYR A 149 2.39 -4.85 -17.28
N TYR A 150 1.91 -4.12 -18.29
CA TYR A 150 0.48 -3.78 -18.44
C TYR A 150 -0.22 -4.85 -19.27
N THR A 151 -0.95 -5.74 -18.61
CA THR A 151 -1.68 -6.85 -19.28
C THR A 151 -3.15 -6.55 -19.54
N GLY A 152 -3.60 -5.31 -19.35
CA GLY A 152 -5.01 -4.92 -19.47
C GLY A 152 -5.87 -5.20 -18.24
N ALA A 153 -5.33 -5.89 -17.24
CA ALA A 153 -6.03 -6.22 -15.99
C ALA A 153 -5.67 -5.28 -14.81
N GLY A 154 -4.84 -4.25 -15.02
CA GLY A 154 -4.44 -3.29 -13.98
C GLY A 154 -2.93 -3.16 -13.82
N VAL A 155 -2.51 -2.42 -12.79
CA VAL A 155 -1.10 -2.11 -12.45
C VAL A 155 -0.47 -3.08 -11.45
N ASP A 156 -1.16 -4.16 -11.07
CA ASP A 156 -0.80 -5.01 -9.92
C ASP A 156 0.41 -5.92 -10.16
N ASN A 157 0.97 -5.90 -11.36
CA ASN A 157 2.07 -6.77 -11.76
C ASN A 157 3.43 -6.07 -11.83
N VAL A 158 3.55 -4.85 -11.30
CA VAL A 158 4.83 -4.12 -11.32
C VAL A 158 5.81 -4.68 -10.29
N PRO A 159 7.13 -4.69 -10.59
CA PRO A 159 8.13 -5.09 -9.61
C PRO A 159 8.10 -4.19 -8.37
N LEU A 160 8.24 -4.81 -7.21
CA LEU A 160 8.29 -4.16 -5.90
C LEU A 160 9.66 -4.33 -5.26
N THR A 161 9.79 -3.81 -4.03
CA THR A 161 10.99 -3.91 -3.20
C THR A 161 11.47 -5.34 -3.02
N THR A 162 12.76 -5.57 -3.22
CA THR A 162 13.37 -6.90 -3.10
C THR A 162 14.35 -6.98 -1.93
N ILE A 163 14.42 -8.16 -1.34
CA ILE A 163 15.42 -8.52 -0.32
C ILE A 163 16.73 -8.80 -1.04
N ASP A 164 17.66 -7.85 -1.00
CA ASP A 164 18.93 -7.92 -1.75
C ASP A 164 20.17 -7.93 -0.85
N GLY A 165 20.00 -7.79 0.47
CA GLY A 165 21.09 -7.72 1.43
C GLY A 165 21.94 -6.45 1.33
N ILE A 166 21.54 -5.47 0.53
CA ILE A 166 22.25 -4.22 0.25
C ILE A 166 21.40 -3.01 0.66
N VAL A 167 20.26 -2.84 0.04
CA VAL A 167 19.28 -1.79 0.35
C VAL A 167 18.29 -2.30 1.38
N ILE A 168 17.77 -3.50 1.16
CA ILE A 168 16.90 -4.20 2.12
C ILE A 168 17.69 -5.40 2.69
N PRO A 169 17.85 -5.46 4.03
CA PRO A 169 18.57 -6.55 4.69
C PRO A 169 18.02 -7.95 4.33
N GLU A 170 18.88 -8.97 4.42
CA GLU A 170 18.55 -10.38 4.12
C GLU A 170 17.35 -10.93 4.90
N VAL A 171 17.00 -10.30 6.01
CA VAL A 171 15.86 -10.68 6.86
C VAL A 171 14.51 -10.16 6.38
N GLY A 172 14.49 -9.51 5.23
CA GLY A 172 13.30 -8.86 4.68
C GLY A 172 12.99 -7.52 5.34
N LEU A 173 12.00 -6.83 4.77
CA LEU A 173 11.66 -5.49 5.21
C LEU A 173 11.08 -5.49 6.63
N LEU A 174 10.03 -6.26 6.88
CA LEU A 174 9.43 -6.36 8.21
C LEU A 174 10.41 -6.91 9.25
N GLY A 175 11.20 -7.93 8.88
CA GLY A 175 12.23 -8.50 9.74
C GLY A 175 13.29 -7.46 10.15
N ALA A 176 13.69 -6.57 9.26
CA ALA A 176 14.64 -5.51 9.55
C ALA A 176 14.06 -4.44 10.50
N LEU A 177 12.77 -4.08 10.35
CA LEU A 177 12.10 -3.15 11.28
C LEU A 177 12.11 -3.66 12.73
N GLY A 178 12.11 -4.99 12.94
CA GLY A 178 12.12 -5.62 14.26
C GLY A 178 13.51 -5.84 14.88
N ARG A 179 14.59 -5.39 14.27
CA ARG A 179 15.96 -5.63 14.73
C ARG A 179 16.67 -4.35 15.15
N GLU A 180 17.26 -4.36 16.35
CA GLU A 180 18.02 -3.24 16.90
C GLU A 180 19.19 -2.81 15.99
N GLU A 181 19.80 -3.73 15.27
CA GLU A 181 20.93 -3.46 14.36
C GLU A 181 20.58 -2.54 13.18
N TYR A 182 19.30 -2.46 12.81
CA TYR A 182 18.81 -1.57 11.75
C TYR A 182 18.00 -0.37 12.30
N ALA A 183 17.83 -0.31 13.64
CA ALA A 183 16.98 0.68 14.28
C ALA A 183 17.58 2.10 14.19
N LYS A 184 16.74 3.06 13.77
CA LYS A 184 17.11 4.48 13.73
C LYS A 184 16.68 5.24 14.99
N ASN A 185 15.83 4.63 15.83
CA ASN A 185 15.33 5.17 17.11
C ASN A 185 14.75 6.58 17.01
N ILE A 186 14.02 6.86 15.95
CA ILE A 186 13.32 8.12 15.68
C ILE A 186 11.82 7.99 15.96
N PRO A 187 11.08 9.10 16.13
CA PRO A 187 9.63 9.07 16.19
C PRO A 187 9.00 8.59 14.87
N VAL A 188 7.97 7.74 14.96
CA VAL A 188 7.24 7.21 13.80
C VAL A 188 5.74 7.30 14.05
N ILE A 189 5.00 7.78 13.04
CA ILE A 189 3.55 7.62 12.92
C ILE A 189 3.28 6.58 11.82
N ALA A 190 2.37 5.66 12.05
CA ALA A 190 1.81 4.81 11.00
C ALA A 190 0.30 4.69 11.17
N GLY A 191 -0.41 4.55 10.08
CA GLY A 191 -1.86 4.39 10.11
C GLY A 191 -2.43 3.99 8.77
N ALA A 192 -3.74 3.83 8.76
CA ALA A 192 -4.53 3.43 7.59
C ALA A 192 -5.84 4.21 7.56
N THR A 193 -6.54 4.17 6.43
CA THR A 193 -7.89 4.69 6.35
C THR A 193 -8.91 3.64 6.80
N LYS A 194 -10.09 4.08 7.24
CA LYS A 194 -11.16 3.19 7.74
C LYS A 194 -11.69 2.25 6.66
N ASP A 195 -11.80 2.75 5.43
CA ASP A 195 -12.43 2.07 4.31
C ASP A 195 -11.44 1.87 3.14
N GLU A 196 -10.17 1.52 3.44
CA GLU A 196 -9.05 1.39 2.49
C GLU A 196 -9.47 0.82 1.14
N VAL A 197 -10.08 -0.35 1.15
CA VAL A 197 -10.34 -1.10 -0.08
C VAL A 197 -11.59 -0.64 -0.83
N SER A 198 -12.36 0.30 -0.30
CA SER A 198 -13.54 0.86 -0.96
C SER A 198 -13.18 1.56 -2.28
N LEU A 199 -11.96 2.13 -2.40
CA LEU A 199 -11.45 2.70 -3.65
C LEU A 199 -11.58 1.73 -4.83
N TRP A 200 -11.24 0.46 -4.61
CA TRP A 200 -11.30 -0.58 -5.65
C TRP A 200 -12.65 -1.27 -5.71
N LEU A 201 -13.22 -1.64 -4.54
CA LEU A 201 -14.48 -2.39 -4.48
C LEU A 201 -15.68 -1.54 -4.90
N GLY A 202 -15.68 -0.24 -4.61
CA GLY A 202 -16.72 0.71 -5.04
C GLY A 202 -16.79 0.93 -6.54
N LEU A 203 -15.75 0.51 -7.28
CA LEU A 203 -15.72 0.52 -8.74
C LEU A 203 -15.76 -0.89 -9.35
N HIS A 204 -15.80 -1.94 -8.54
CA HIS A 204 -15.72 -3.33 -9.01
C HIS A 204 -17.09 -3.87 -9.42
N ARG A 205 -17.22 -4.35 -10.65
CA ARG A 205 -18.48 -4.85 -11.23
C ARG A 205 -19.11 -6.03 -10.47
N TYR A 206 -18.35 -6.74 -9.68
CA TYR A 206 -18.87 -7.77 -8.79
C TYR A 206 -19.80 -7.18 -7.72
N PHE A 207 -19.43 -6.04 -7.16
CA PHE A 207 -20.15 -5.39 -6.07
C PHE A 207 -21.12 -4.30 -6.51
N VAL A 208 -20.87 -3.66 -7.66
CA VAL A 208 -21.57 -2.44 -8.07
C VAL A 208 -22.20 -2.57 -9.44
N ASP A 209 -23.51 -2.31 -9.51
CA ASP A 209 -24.21 -2.09 -10.76
C ASP A 209 -24.08 -0.63 -11.21
N VAL A 210 -23.95 -0.43 -12.52
CA VAL A 210 -23.87 0.89 -13.12
C VAL A 210 -24.89 0.98 -14.24
N SER A 211 -25.78 1.95 -14.16
CA SER A 211 -26.85 2.16 -15.11
C SER A 211 -26.93 3.61 -15.60
N TYR A 212 -27.51 3.81 -16.76
CA TYR A 212 -27.72 5.14 -17.38
C TYR A 212 -29.25 5.38 -17.56
N PRO A 213 -30.00 5.62 -16.45
CA PRO A 213 -31.45 5.68 -16.50
C PRO A 213 -31.99 6.90 -17.28
N PHE A 214 -31.17 7.95 -17.44
CA PHE A 214 -31.62 9.16 -18.13
C PHE A 214 -31.02 9.27 -19.54
N THR A 215 -29.70 9.37 -19.63
CA THR A 215 -28.96 9.47 -20.89
C THR A 215 -27.47 9.21 -20.63
N LYS A 216 -26.75 8.72 -21.65
CA LYS A 216 -25.29 8.56 -21.57
C LYS A 216 -24.50 9.88 -21.50
N LEU A 217 -25.18 11.03 -21.63
CA LEU A 217 -24.57 12.35 -21.42
C LEU A 217 -24.53 12.79 -19.96
N LEU A 218 -25.28 12.12 -19.08
CA LEU A 218 -25.22 12.32 -17.62
C LEU A 218 -24.35 11.25 -16.98
N PRO A 219 -23.79 11.52 -15.78
CA PRO A 219 -23.07 10.50 -15.02
C PRO A 219 -23.93 9.26 -14.79
N PRO A 220 -23.33 8.07 -14.76
CA PRO A 220 -24.07 6.84 -14.44
C PRO A 220 -24.53 6.83 -12.97
N VAL A 221 -25.58 6.06 -12.72
CA VAL A 221 -26.05 5.75 -11.36
C VAL A 221 -25.37 4.49 -10.88
N PHE A 222 -24.71 4.58 -9.73
CA PHE A 222 -24.05 3.48 -9.05
C PHE A 222 -24.98 2.91 -7.97
N LYS A 223 -25.04 1.59 -7.90
CA LYS A 223 -25.82 0.89 -6.87
C LYS A 223 -25.08 -0.35 -6.38
N VAL A 224 -24.86 -0.44 -5.08
CA VAL A 224 -24.30 -1.65 -4.46
C VAL A 224 -25.29 -2.80 -4.60
N LYS A 225 -24.84 -3.96 -5.10
CA LYS A 225 -25.69 -5.15 -5.37
C LYS A 225 -26.08 -5.87 -4.10
N GLN A 226 -25.12 -6.10 -3.22
CA GLN A 226 -25.25 -6.84 -1.97
C GLN A 226 -24.61 -6.01 -0.84
N PRO A 227 -25.37 -5.08 -0.23
CA PRO A 227 -24.79 -4.14 0.74
C PRO A 227 -24.08 -4.81 1.93
N ASP A 228 -24.67 -5.86 2.52
CA ASP A 228 -24.07 -6.57 3.66
C ASP A 228 -22.72 -7.22 3.31
N LEU A 229 -22.64 -7.83 2.13
CA LEU A 229 -21.42 -8.47 1.65
C LEU A 229 -20.36 -7.40 1.31
N PHE A 230 -20.75 -6.31 0.63
CA PHE A 230 -19.87 -5.21 0.27
C PHE A 230 -19.26 -4.56 1.51
N ASP A 231 -20.08 -4.22 2.50
CA ASP A 231 -19.66 -3.63 3.75
C ASP A 231 -18.74 -4.58 4.55
N PHE A 232 -19.08 -5.88 4.56
CA PHE A 232 -18.25 -6.90 5.20
C PHE A 232 -16.84 -6.99 4.56
N TRP A 233 -16.76 -6.98 3.23
CA TRP A 233 -15.49 -6.98 2.52
C TRP A 233 -14.67 -5.73 2.82
N ILE A 234 -15.28 -4.54 2.76
CA ILE A 234 -14.60 -3.29 3.05
C ILE A 234 -14.04 -3.30 4.47
N ARG A 235 -14.89 -3.55 5.47
CA ARG A 235 -14.48 -3.53 6.87
C ARG A 235 -13.38 -4.54 7.17
N THR A 236 -13.56 -5.78 6.74
CA THR A 236 -12.58 -6.85 7.03
C THR A 236 -11.23 -6.58 6.39
N ARG A 237 -11.22 -6.23 5.11
CA ARG A 237 -9.96 -6.01 4.41
C ARG A 237 -9.27 -4.71 4.81
N SER A 238 -10.02 -3.66 5.06
CA SER A 238 -9.46 -2.38 5.52
C SER A 238 -8.89 -2.51 6.92
N HIS A 239 -9.56 -3.23 7.81
CA HIS A 239 -9.03 -3.53 9.14
C HIS A 239 -7.77 -4.40 9.06
N GLY A 240 -7.79 -5.45 8.21
CA GLY A 240 -6.60 -6.26 7.92
C GLY A 240 -5.42 -5.42 7.39
N TRP A 241 -5.70 -4.39 6.56
CA TRP A 241 -4.68 -3.45 6.11
C TRP A 241 -4.09 -2.66 7.28
N LYS A 242 -4.93 -2.09 8.17
CA LYS A 242 -4.44 -1.39 9.37
C LYS A 242 -3.56 -2.29 10.23
N LEU A 243 -4.00 -3.52 10.52
CA LEU A 243 -3.23 -4.46 11.34
C LEU A 243 -1.87 -4.78 10.69
N ARG A 244 -1.84 -5.13 9.40
CA ARG A 244 -0.64 -5.56 8.69
C ARG A 244 0.23 -4.41 8.19
N GLY A 245 -0.38 -3.29 7.84
CA GLY A 245 0.29 -2.12 7.25
C GLY A 245 0.72 -1.06 8.27
N ALA A 246 0.15 -1.07 9.48
CA ALA A 246 0.50 -0.10 10.52
C ALA A 246 0.87 -0.78 11.85
N ASP A 247 -0.03 -1.58 12.43
CA ASP A 247 0.16 -2.07 13.80
C ASP A 247 1.32 -3.08 13.92
N ILE A 248 1.39 -4.07 13.02
CA ILE A 248 2.49 -5.04 12.99
C ILE A 248 3.85 -4.37 12.74
N PRO A 249 4.02 -3.44 11.77
CA PRO A 249 5.24 -2.65 11.65
C PRO A 249 5.60 -1.85 12.90
N LEU A 250 4.62 -1.23 13.58
CA LEU A 250 4.88 -0.51 14.85
C LEU A 250 5.32 -1.45 15.97
N GLN A 251 4.73 -2.64 16.07
CA GLN A 251 5.17 -3.69 17.02
C GLN A 251 6.60 -4.14 16.73
N ALA A 252 6.95 -4.31 15.46
CA ALA A 252 8.31 -4.63 15.06
C ALA A 252 9.29 -3.53 15.46
N LEU A 253 8.97 -2.27 15.18
CA LEU A 253 9.78 -1.12 15.59
C LEU A 253 9.92 -1.02 17.13
N GLU A 254 8.86 -1.28 17.90
CA GLU A 254 8.95 -1.34 19.37
C GLU A 254 9.93 -2.42 19.80
N THR A 255 9.89 -3.61 19.19
CA THR A 255 10.81 -4.72 19.46
C THR A 255 12.26 -4.30 19.19
N ALA A 256 12.51 -3.51 18.15
CA ALA A 256 13.84 -2.95 17.85
C ALA A 256 14.25 -1.78 18.76
N GLY A 257 13.43 -1.41 19.75
CA GLY A 257 13.76 -0.42 20.79
C GLY A 257 13.19 0.99 20.58
N TYR A 258 12.39 1.24 19.54
CA TYR A 258 11.75 2.53 19.36
C TYR A 258 10.79 2.88 20.50
N LYS A 259 10.72 4.16 20.88
CA LYS A 259 9.94 4.62 22.06
C LYS A 259 8.79 5.58 21.70
N ASN A 260 8.89 6.27 20.58
CA ASN A 260 7.95 7.31 20.17
C ASN A 260 7.19 6.84 18.93
N LEU A 261 6.28 5.89 19.15
CA LEU A 261 5.44 5.30 18.12
C LEU A 261 4.00 5.76 18.30
N TYR A 262 3.34 6.08 17.21
CA TYR A 262 1.96 6.57 17.20
C TYR A 262 1.19 5.88 16.08
N ALA A 263 -0.05 5.48 16.36
CA ALA A 263 -0.94 4.89 15.38
C ALA A 263 -2.17 5.75 15.15
N TYR A 264 -2.69 5.76 13.92
CA TYR A 264 -3.95 6.40 13.59
C TYR A 264 -4.83 5.53 12.70
N ARG A 265 -6.14 5.85 12.70
CA ARG A 265 -7.08 5.48 11.65
C ARG A 265 -7.75 6.75 11.14
N PHE A 266 -7.73 6.95 9.83
CA PHE A 266 -8.38 8.08 9.19
C PHE A 266 -9.83 7.70 8.87
N ASP A 267 -10.80 8.35 9.52
CA ASP A 267 -12.20 7.96 9.53
C ASP A 267 -13.12 8.91 8.75
N TRP A 268 -12.58 9.87 8.01
CA TRP A 268 -13.35 10.85 7.24
C TRP A 268 -14.29 10.17 6.23
N ASP A 269 -15.60 10.17 6.51
CA ASP A 269 -16.67 9.64 5.66
C ASP A 269 -17.82 10.63 5.46
N HIS A 270 -17.54 11.92 5.61
CA HIS A 270 -18.53 13.03 5.53
C HIS A 270 -18.74 13.52 4.08
N GLN A 271 -18.76 12.60 3.13
CA GLN A 271 -19.07 12.88 1.74
C GLN A 271 -20.54 13.22 1.55
N GLU A 272 -20.87 13.86 0.42
CA GLU A 272 -22.26 14.12 0.06
C GLU A 272 -22.85 13.01 -0.81
N THR A 273 -24.05 12.57 -0.46
CA THR A 273 -24.86 11.68 -1.31
C THR A 273 -25.39 12.44 -2.52
N SER A 274 -25.35 11.84 -3.69
CA SER A 274 -25.94 12.39 -4.91
C SER A 274 -27.00 11.46 -5.49
N ILE A 275 -27.76 11.95 -6.48
CA ILE A 275 -28.69 11.09 -7.26
C ILE A 275 -27.97 10.01 -8.07
N PHE A 276 -26.65 10.13 -8.24
CA PHE A 276 -25.81 9.21 -9.02
C PHE A 276 -25.12 8.16 -8.18
N ALA A 277 -24.78 8.49 -6.92
CA ALA A 277 -24.07 7.60 -6.01
C ALA A 277 -24.26 8.00 -4.55
N ASP A 278 -24.28 7.03 -3.68
CA ASP A 278 -24.14 7.18 -2.23
C ASP A 278 -22.65 7.13 -1.88
N PHE A 279 -21.97 8.29 -2.03
CA PHE A 279 -20.52 8.36 -1.87
C PHE A 279 -20.02 7.98 -0.47
N PRO A 280 -20.70 8.36 0.64
CA PRO A 280 -20.32 7.88 1.96
C PRO A 280 -20.26 6.35 2.07
N ASN A 281 -21.18 5.66 1.41
CA ASN A 281 -21.27 4.20 1.46
C ASN A 281 -20.35 3.51 0.45
N ILE A 282 -20.11 4.11 -0.72
CA ILE A 282 -19.32 3.49 -1.79
C ILE A 282 -17.83 3.80 -1.65
N ILE A 283 -17.50 5.00 -1.19
CA ILE A 283 -16.13 5.51 -1.07
C ILE A 283 -15.72 5.56 0.42
N GLY A 284 -16.47 6.29 1.26
CA GLY A 284 -16.13 6.46 2.65
C GLY A 284 -14.72 7.04 2.85
N ALA A 285 -14.03 6.66 3.90
CA ALA A 285 -12.63 6.96 4.11
C ALA A 285 -11.74 6.01 3.28
N ALA A 286 -11.82 6.13 1.95
CA ALA A 286 -11.10 5.29 1.00
C ALA A 286 -9.60 5.53 1.01
N HIS A 287 -8.84 4.58 0.49
CA HIS A 287 -7.40 4.71 0.25
C HIS A 287 -7.04 6.02 -0.45
N GLY A 288 -6.08 6.76 0.09
CA GLY A 288 -5.59 8.02 -0.46
C GLY A 288 -6.48 9.24 -0.21
N THR A 289 -7.64 9.10 0.44
CA THR A 289 -8.49 10.28 0.75
C THR A 289 -7.87 11.19 1.79
N ASP A 290 -6.98 10.71 2.63
CA ASP A 290 -6.22 11.47 3.62
C ASP A 290 -5.19 12.44 3.01
N ILE A 291 -4.68 12.17 1.80
CA ILE A 291 -3.70 13.01 1.08
C ILE A 291 -4.20 14.45 0.96
N ALA A 292 -5.49 14.63 0.66
CA ALA A 292 -6.10 15.95 0.50
C ALA A 292 -5.98 16.80 1.78
N PHE A 293 -6.16 16.18 2.94
CA PHE A 293 -6.09 16.86 4.25
C PHE A 293 -4.66 17.16 4.71
N VAL A 294 -3.68 16.41 4.20
CA VAL A 294 -2.26 16.72 4.43
C VAL A 294 -1.76 17.83 3.52
N THR A 295 -2.23 17.86 2.27
CA THR A 295 -1.71 18.75 1.23
C THR A 295 -2.55 20.01 1.00
N GLY A 296 -3.80 20.05 1.46
CA GLY A 296 -4.77 21.09 1.14
C GLY A 296 -5.26 21.05 -0.31
N GLN A 297 -5.01 19.95 -1.02
CA GLN A 297 -5.38 19.80 -2.43
C GLN A 297 -6.51 18.78 -2.58
N TYR A 298 -7.74 19.28 -2.62
CA TYR A 298 -8.96 18.48 -2.67
C TYR A 298 -9.31 18.06 -4.10
N ASN A 299 -8.51 17.14 -4.65
CA ASN A 299 -8.70 16.66 -6.02
C ASN A 299 -8.94 15.14 -6.03
N TYR A 300 -10.14 14.75 -6.43
CA TYR A 300 -10.57 13.37 -6.65
C TYR A 300 -11.25 13.23 -8.04
N GLY A 301 -10.70 13.90 -9.03
CA GLY A 301 -11.26 13.95 -10.37
C GLY A 301 -12.62 14.67 -10.41
N PRO A 302 -13.54 14.25 -11.28
CA PRO A 302 -14.83 14.92 -11.48
C PRO A 302 -15.76 14.91 -10.28
N ILE A 303 -15.53 14.03 -9.30
CA ILE A 303 -16.35 13.85 -8.09
C ILE A 303 -15.80 14.54 -6.86
N SER A 304 -14.73 15.33 -6.98
CA SER A 304 -14.03 15.98 -5.85
C SER A 304 -14.97 16.74 -4.90
N ALA A 305 -15.95 17.44 -5.44
CA ALA A 305 -16.90 18.22 -4.62
C ALA A 305 -17.81 17.34 -3.74
N TYR A 306 -18.08 16.11 -4.16
CA TYR A 306 -18.85 15.15 -3.38
C TYR A 306 -17.99 14.42 -2.34
N ILE A 307 -16.74 14.12 -2.68
CA ILE A 307 -15.80 13.42 -1.78
C ILE A 307 -15.30 14.38 -0.69
N TYR A 308 -15.07 15.65 -1.03
CA TYR A 308 -14.58 16.67 -0.12
C TYR A 308 -15.51 17.88 -0.11
N PRO A 309 -16.75 17.76 0.37
CA PRO A 309 -17.68 18.88 0.39
C PRO A 309 -17.11 20.03 1.21
N GLU A 310 -17.31 21.26 0.70
CA GLU A 310 -16.88 22.46 1.41
C GLU A 310 -17.73 22.69 2.66
N GLY A 311 -17.08 23.05 3.76
CA GLY A 311 -17.80 23.31 4.99
C GLY A 311 -16.93 23.26 6.25
N PRO A 312 -17.54 23.54 7.41
CA PRO A 312 -16.83 23.54 8.68
C PRO A 312 -16.13 22.21 9.01
N ALA A 313 -16.78 21.09 8.72
CA ALA A 313 -16.24 19.76 8.98
C ALA A 313 -14.92 19.50 8.23
N ARG A 314 -14.88 19.83 6.90
CA ARG A 314 -13.63 19.72 6.12
C ARG A 314 -12.55 20.65 6.66
N ALA A 315 -12.90 21.91 6.99
CA ALA A 315 -11.93 22.87 7.49
C ALA A 315 -11.35 22.46 8.85
N GLU A 316 -12.18 21.88 9.74
CA GLU A 316 -11.74 21.35 11.02
C GLU A 316 -10.81 20.16 10.85
N MET A 317 -11.18 19.21 10.00
CA MET A 317 -10.35 18.04 9.71
C MET A 317 -9.01 18.42 9.07
N GLU A 318 -9.02 19.37 8.11
CA GLU A 318 -7.80 19.93 7.51
C GLU A 318 -6.90 20.54 8.58
N ALA A 319 -7.45 21.38 9.45
CA ALA A 319 -6.70 22.01 10.53
C ALA A 319 -6.11 20.96 11.48
N THR A 320 -6.88 19.93 11.83
CA THR A 320 -6.45 18.82 12.68
C THR A 320 -5.27 18.04 12.05
N VAL A 321 -5.40 17.59 10.82
CA VAL A 321 -4.36 16.80 10.16
C VAL A 321 -3.10 17.65 9.91
N MET A 322 -3.25 18.85 9.34
CA MET A 322 -2.09 19.70 9.03
C MET A 322 -1.33 20.13 10.29
N SER A 323 -2.05 20.50 11.36
CA SER A 323 -1.40 20.89 12.61
C SER A 323 -0.68 19.69 13.26
N THR A 324 -1.27 18.52 13.23
CA THR A 324 -0.70 17.28 13.77
C THR A 324 0.57 16.88 13.02
N TRP A 325 0.51 16.80 11.67
CA TRP A 325 1.68 16.48 10.85
C TRP A 325 2.79 17.51 11.00
N SER A 326 2.43 18.79 11.01
CA SER A 326 3.41 19.89 11.18
C SER A 326 4.05 19.87 12.57
N GLU A 327 3.29 19.62 13.63
CA GLU A 327 3.84 19.55 14.99
C GLU A 327 4.70 18.30 15.18
N PHE A 328 4.27 17.16 14.64
CA PHE A 328 5.10 15.97 14.63
C PHE A 328 6.40 16.19 13.86
N ALA A 329 6.36 16.82 12.69
CA ALA A 329 7.55 17.15 11.91
C ALA A 329 8.48 18.13 12.65
N ARG A 330 7.96 18.95 13.55
CA ARG A 330 8.75 19.89 14.36
C ARG A 330 9.36 19.24 15.59
N SER A 331 8.57 18.49 16.35
CA SER A 331 8.93 18.03 17.70
C SER A 331 9.03 16.51 17.85
N GLY A 332 8.47 15.72 16.95
CA GLY A 332 8.31 14.27 17.08
C GLY A 332 7.14 13.86 18.00
N ILE A 333 6.29 14.82 18.39
CA ILE A 333 5.12 14.61 19.26
C ILE A 333 3.92 15.23 18.57
N PRO A 334 2.86 14.45 18.22
CA PRO A 334 1.74 14.95 17.42
C PRO A 334 0.72 15.80 18.22
N ASP A 335 0.72 15.75 19.55
CA ASP A 335 -0.37 16.21 20.43
C ASP A 335 -0.67 17.70 20.41
N LYS A 336 0.31 18.55 20.11
CA LYS A 336 0.16 20.01 20.27
C LYS A 336 -0.77 20.64 19.23
N GLY A 337 -1.10 19.92 18.18
CA GLY A 337 -1.97 20.39 17.12
C GLY A 337 -3.46 20.09 17.35
N ILE A 338 -3.81 19.31 18.37
CA ILE A 338 -5.16 18.81 18.62
C ILE A 338 -5.54 18.95 20.09
N PRO A 339 -6.85 19.05 20.41
CA PRO A 339 -7.32 19.19 21.79
C PRO A 339 -7.29 17.88 22.60
N LEU A 340 -6.63 16.85 22.10
CA LEU A 340 -6.59 15.50 22.65
C LEU A 340 -5.13 15.05 22.82
N GLN A 341 -4.83 14.36 23.92
CA GLN A 341 -3.54 13.71 24.09
C GLN A 341 -3.47 12.45 23.22
N TRP A 342 -2.55 12.42 22.25
CA TRP A 342 -2.32 11.25 21.43
C TRP A 342 -1.39 10.26 22.14
N SER A 343 -1.96 9.20 22.67
CA SER A 343 -1.22 8.17 23.40
C SER A 343 -0.24 7.44 22.47
N ARG A 344 0.94 7.11 23.02
CA ARG A 344 1.91 6.31 22.28
C ARG A 344 1.38 4.89 22.07
N PHE A 345 1.67 4.36 20.89
CA PHE A 345 1.47 2.96 20.59
C PHE A 345 2.52 2.11 21.30
N THR A 346 2.07 1.03 21.92
CA THR A 346 2.92 -0.09 22.38
C THR A 346 2.21 -1.40 22.10
N THR A 347 2.92 -2.51 21.99
CA THR A 347 2.32 -3.84 21.82
C THR A 347 1.38 -4.19 22.99
N ALA A 348 1.72 -3.75 24.21
CA ALA A 348 0.89 -3.97 25.41
C ALA A 348 -0.33 -3.04 25.47
N ASN A 349 -0.27 -1.88 24.81
CA ASN A 349 -1.36 -0.90 24.71
C ASN A 349 -1.35 -0.33 23.29
N PRO A 350 -1.95 -1.03 22.33
CA PRO A 350 -1.96 -0.63 20.92
C PRO A 350 -2.94 0.51 20.69
N ALA A 351 -2.64 1.66 21.31
CA ALA A 351 -3.44 2.86 21.23
C ALA A 351 -3.34 3.51 19.85
N TYR A 352 -4.47 3.94 19.30
CA TYR A 352 -4.53 4.71 18.07
C TYR A 352 -5.56 5.84 18.18
N ILE A 353 -5.42 6.85 17.34
CA ILE A 353 -6.38 7.95 17.24
C ILE A 353 -7.29 7.73 16.04
N HIS A 354 -8.59 7.96 16.22
CA HIS A 354 -9.51 8.18 15.12
C HIS A 354 -9.37 9.63 14.67
N LEU A 355 -8.86 9.84 13.45
CA LEU A 355 -8.80 11.15 12.83
C LEU A 355 -10.14 11.44 12.14
N ASP A 356 -10.95 12.20 12.79
CA ASP A 356 -12.26 12.66 12.35
C ASP A 356 -12.56 14.03 12.97
N LYS A 357 -13.75 14.57 12.76
CA LYS A 357 -14.19 15.86 13.28
C LYS A 357 -14.89 15.73 14.65
N ASP A 358 -15.00 16.85 15.35
CA ASP A 358 -15.79 17.00 16.59
C ASP A 358 -15.43 15.92 17.65
N ASP A 359 -16.43 15.32 18.27
CA ASP A 359 -16.32 14.25 19.26
C ASP A 359 -15.99 12.87 18.64
N LEU A 360 -15.96 12.76 17.33
CA LEU A 360 -15.45 11.59 16.60
C LEU A 360 -13.91 11.53 16.63
N LEU A 361 -13.24 12.67 16.81
CA LEU A 361 -11.80 12.71 17.11
C LEU A 361 -11.57 12.16 18.52
N ARG A 362 -11.08 10.94 18.62
CA ARG A 362 -10.90 10.24 19.90
C ARG A 362 -9.76 9.24 19.87
N MET A 363 -9.26 8.90 21.05
CA MET A 363 -8.37 7.74 21.22
C MET A 363 -9.17 6.46 21.33
N ASP A 364 -8.57 5.37 20.86
CA ASP A 364 -9.05 4.00 21.03
C ASP A 364 -7.88 3.04 21.23
N ILE A 365 -8.19 1.80 21.56
CA ILE A 365 -7.23 0.70 21.73
C ILE A 365 -7.59 -0.37 20.70
N GLU A 366 -6.61 -0.84 19.93
CA GLU A 366 -6.82 -1.97 19.02
C GLU A 366 -6.89 -3.26 19.82
N ASP A 367 -8.04 -3.88 19.85
CA ASP A 367 -8.29 -5.15 20.52
C ASP A 367 -8.42 -6.33 19.55
N GLU A 368 -8.48 -6.04 18.25
CA GLU A 368 -8.52 -7.06 17.21
C GLU A 368 -7.12 -7.47 16.75
N THR A 369 -6.99 -8.74 16.40
CA THR A 369 -5.77 -9.33 15.86
C THR A 369 -6.07 -9.99 14.53
N MET A 370 -5.05 -10.24 13.69
CA MET A 370 -5.27 -10.98 12.44
C MET A 370 -5.97 -12.31 12.65
N PRO A 371 -5.62 -13.15 13.65
CA PRO A 371 -6.39 -14.38 13.91
C PRO A 371 -7.86 -14.12 14.27
N SER A 372 -8.20 -13.10 15.09
CA SER A 372 -9.59 -12.79 15.43
C SER A 372 -10.38 -12.29 14.22
N LEU A 373 -9.77 -11.42 13.43
CA LEU A 373 -10.35 -10.93 12.17
C LEU A 373 -10.67 -12.09 11.21
N LEU A 374 -9.73 -13.01 11.01
CA LEU A 374 -9.91 -14.18 10.16
C LEU A 374 -10.98 -15.16 10.69
N ASN A 375 -11.09 -15.31 12.01
CA ASN A 375 -12.16 -16.11 12.61
C ASN A 375 -13.54 -15.49 12.34
N GLY A 376 -13.68 -14.16 12.38
CA GLY A 376 -14.91 -13.46 12.02
C GLY A 376 -15.38 -13.75 10.59
N ILE A 377 -14.46 -14.03 9.66
CA ILE A 377 -14.81 -14.42 8.28
C ILE A 377 -15.52 -15.78 8.26
N ALA A 378 -15.09 -16.73 9.08
CA ALA A 378 -15.70 -18.07 9.13
C ALA A 378 -17.19 -18.00 9.50
N ASP A 379 -17.55 -17.09 10.41
CA ASP A 379 -18.90 -16.96 10.95
C ASP A 379 -19.84 -16.12 10.07
N HIS A 380 -19.34 -15.43 9.05
CA HIS A 380 -20.15 -14.55 8.21
C HIS A 380 -21.15 -15.35 7.36
N SER A 381 -22.45 -15.19 7.63
CA SER A 381 -23.52 -16.01 7.07
C SER A 381 -23.91 -15.66 5.63
N SER A 382 -23.67 -14.40 5.20
CA SER A 382 -24.05 -13.93 3.86
C SER A 382 -22.98 -14.22 2.80
N SER A 383 -21.77 -14.64 3.19
CA SER A 383 -20.71 -15.01 2.25
C SER A 383 -20.79 -16.49 1.88
N THR A 384 -20.61 -16.78 0.61
CA THR A 384 -20.37 -18.14 0.12
C THR A 384 -19.01 -18.66 0.60
N ASP A 385 -18.80 -19.96 0.55
CA ASP A 385 -17.53 -20.61 0.90
C ASP A 385 -16.36 -20.03 0.10
N LEU A 386 -16.57 -19.80 -1.19
CA LEU A 386 -15.55 -19.23 -2.09
C LEU A 386 -15.24 -17.78 -1.71
N GLU A 387 -16.26 -16.95 -1.45
CA GLU A 387 -16.06 -15.56 -1.03
C GLU A 387 -15.29 -15.47 0.29
N LYS A 388 -15.59 -16.33 1.28
CA LYS A 388 -14.80 -16.42 2.51
C LYS A 388 -13.33 -16.68 2.21
N CYS A 389 -13.03 -17.64 1.35
CA CYS A 389 -11.65 -17.96 0.97
C CYS A 389 -10.98 -16.83 0.18
N MET A 390 -11.73 -16.11 -0.66
CA MET A 390 -11.22 -14.91 -1.35
C MET A 390 -10.90 -13.79 -0.35
N ILE A 391 -11.75 -13.54 0.66
CA ILE A 391 -11.47 -12.50 1.69
C ILE A 391 -10.23 -12.88 2.50
N VAL A 392 -10.09 -14.13 2.91
CA VAL A 392 -8.92 -14.63 3.64
C VAL A 392 -7.66 -14.47 2.79
N TRP A 393 -7.71 -14.87 1.52
CA TRP A 393 -6.62 -14.71 0.57
C TRP A 393 -6.18 -13.25 0.47
N GLU A 394 -7.11 -12.37 0.18
CA GLU A 394 -6.87 -10.95 0.01
C GLU A 394 -6.33 -10.28 1.29
N SER A 395 -6.73 -10.78 2.47
CA SER A 395 -6.26 -10.27 3.76
C SER A 395 -4.84 -10.73 4.12
N LEU A 396 -4.41 -11.90 3.63
CA LEU A 396 -3.12 -12.51 3.98
C LEU A 396 -2.04 -12.31 2.91
N ILE A 397 -2.42 -12.02 1.66
CA ILE A 397 -1.48 -11.98 0.54
C ILE A 397 -1.16 -10.56 0.08
N ASN A 398 -2.11 -9.63 0.11
CA ASN A 398 -1.96 -8.36 -0.59
C ASN A 398 -1.25 -7.26 0.22
N VAL A 399 -1.25 -7.31 1.54
CA VAL A 399 -0.62 -6.30 2.40
C VAL A 399 0.39 -6.96 3.33
N GLY A 400 1.63 -6.52 3.28
CA GLY A 400 2.74 -7.20 3.97
C GLY A 400 3.24 -8.42 3.19
N ASP A 401 4.21 -9.12 3.75
CA ASP A 401 4.74 -10.34 3.15
C ASP A 401 3.63 -11.40 3.05
N PRO A 402 3.50 -12.10 1.90
CA PRO A 402 2.43 -13.06 1.70
C PRO A 402 2.48 -14.25 2.68
N GLU A 403 1.36 -14.54 3.33
CA GLU A 403 1.23 -15.62 4.32
C GLU A 403 0.44 -16.82 3.73
N LEU A 404 1.00 -17.44 2.69
CA LEU A 404 0.34 -18.54 1.97
C LEU A 404 0.06 -19.76 2.89
N ASP A 405 0.98 -20.08 3.79
CA ASP A 405 0.81 -21.19 4.74
C ASP A 405 -0.35 -20.90 5.73
N ALA A 406 -0.48 -19.66 6.18
CA ALA A 406 -1.61 -19.25 7.02
C ALA A 406 -2.94 -19.34 6.28
N HIS A 407 -2.98 -18.91 5.00
CA HIS A 407 -4.17 -19.09 4.15
C HIS A 407 -4.53 -20.57 4.00
N ASN A 408 -3.56 -21.43 3.69
CA ASN A 408 -3.78 -22.86 3.48
C ASN A 408 -4.19 -23.59 4.78
N ALA A 409 -3.73 -23.11 5.93
CA ALA A 409 -4.08 -23.68 7.24
C ALA A 409 -5.40 -23.13 7.82
N TRP A 410 -5.92 -22.02 7.27
CA TRP A 410 -7.10 -21.35 7.83
C TRP A 410 -8.29 -22.29 7.95
N ASN A 411 -8.95 -22.27 9.13
CA ASN A 411 -10.13 -23.05 9.47
C ASN A 411 -9.98 -24.54 9.07
N ASP A 412 -8.89 -25.17 9.56
CA ASP A 412 -8.53 -26.56 9.29
C ASP A 412 -8.37 -26.89 7.79
N GLY A 413 -7.86 -25.95 7.02
CA GLY A 413 -7.63 -26.13 5.58
C GLY A 413 -8.89 -25.99 4.73
N PHE A 414 -9.89 -25.28 5.25
CA PHE A 414 -11.18 -25.07 4.57
C PHE A 414 -11.05 -24.55 3.15
N CYS A 415 -10.07 -23.69 2.88
CA CYS A 415 -9.87 -23.09 1.57
C CYS A 415 -9.12 -23.98 0.57
N ASN A 416 -8.52 -25.10 0.99
CA ASN A 416 -7.75 -25.99 0.10
C ASN A 416 -8.61 -26.64 -0.99
N LYS A 417 -9.93 -26.57 -0.89
CA LYS A 417 -10.88 -27.05 -1.93
C LYS A 417 -11.03 -26.07 -3.11
N PHE A 418 -10.48 -24.87 -3.01
CA PHE A 418 -10.53 -23.85 -4.04
C PHE A 418 -9.11 -23.46 -4.48
N ASP A 419 -8.89 -23.32 -5.78
CA ASP A 419 -7.80 -22.52 -6.32
C ASP A 419 -8.29 -21.08 -6.41
N VAL A 420 -8.10 -20.30 -5.32
CA VAL A 420 -8.62 -18.94 -5.20
C VAL A 420 -8.18 -18.04 -6.35
N ARG A 421 -6.94 -18.19 -6.83
CA ARG A 421 -6.43 -17.38 -7.95
C ARG A 421 -7.08 -17.76 -9.29
N ALA A 422 -7.27 -19.04 -9.53
CA ALA A 422 -7.99 -19.48 -10.73
C ALA A 422 -9.45 -19.02 -10.71
N GLU A 423 -10.08 -19.05 -9.55
CA GLU A 423 -11.45 -18.55 -9.37
C GLU A 423 -11.53 -17.03 -9.56
N GLN A 424 -10.58 -16.24 -9.02
CA GLN A 424 -10.51 -14.81 -9.26
C GLN A 424 -10.34 -14.48 -10.76
N LYS A 425 -9.47 -15.22 -11.47
CA LYS A 425 -9.29 -15.05 -12.93
C LYS A 425 -10.56 -15.42 -13.70
N THR A 426 -11.24 -16.47 -13.29
CA THR A 426 -12.52 -16.88 -13.90
C THR A 426 -13.59 -15.81 -13.69
N LEU A 427 -13.71 -15.29 -12.48
CA LEU A 427 -14.62 -14.18 -12.17
C LEU A 427 -14.30 -12.93 -13.00
N ALA A 428 -13.02 -12.56 -13.07
CA ALA A 428 -12.59 -11.42 -13.87
C ALA A 428 -12.94 -11.59 -15.35
N ALA A 429 -12.72 -12.80 -15.90
CA ALA A 429 -13.10 -13.10 -17.30
C ALA A 429 -14.59 -12.99 -17.57
N LEU A 430 -15.43 -13.49 -16.64
CA LEU A 430 -16.89 -13.37 -16.73
C LEU A 430 -17.34 -11.90 -16.69
N LEU A 431 -16.76 -11.09 -15.80
CA LEU A 431 -17.07 -9.65 -15.72
C LEU A 431 -16.64 -8.89 -16.97
N VAL A 432 -15.49 -9.25 -17.55
CA VAL A 432 -15.04 -8.68 -18.83
C VAL A 432 -15.97 -9.09 -19.98
N GLU A 433 -16.43 -10.34 -20.02
CA GLU A 433 -17.40 -10.81 -21.04
C GLU A 433 -18.74 -10.08 -20.92
N GLU A 434 -19.24 -9.87 -19.69
CA GLU A 434 -20.55 -9.26 -19.46
C GLU A 434 -20.52 -7.73 -19.58
N PHE A 435 -19.49 -7.07 -19.04
CA PHE A 435 -19.42 -5.60 -18.90
C PHE A 435 -18.33 -4.91 -19.72
N GLY A 436 -17.46 -5.68 -20.37
CA GLY A 436 -16.29 -5.18 -21.09
C GLY A 436 -15.08 -4.85 -20.20
N SER A 437 -15.24 -4.85 -18.88
CA SER A 437 -14.17 -4.62 -17.91
C SER A 437 -14.54 -5.14 -16.50
N VAL A 438 -13.56 -5.38 -15.67
CA VAL A 438 -13.75 -5.75 -14.25
C VAL A 438 -14.20 -4.53 -13.44
N GLY A 439 -13.65 -3.37 -13.73
CA GLY A 439 -14.00 -2.10 -13.09
C GLY A 439 -14.94 -1.25 -13.92
N VAL A 440 -15.50 -0.24 -13.29
CA VAL A 440 -16.27 0.82 -13.96
C VAL A 440 -15.25 1.81 -14.56
N ASN A 441 -15.27 1.95 -15.90
CA ASN A 441 -14.44 2.89 -16.65
C ASN A 441 -15.15 4.22 -16.86
#